data_a1012a58025470281894df278b3282ae
#
_entry.id   a1012a58025470281894df278b3282ae
#
_cell.length_a   1.000
_cell.length_b   1.000
_cell.length_c   1.000
_cell.angle_alpha   90.00
_cell.angle_beta   90.00
_cell.angle_gamma   90.00
#
_symmetry.space_group_name_H-M   'P 1'
#
loop_
_entity.id
_entity.type
_entity.pdbx_description
1 polymer ?
#
loop_
_entity_poly.entity_id
_entity_poly.type
_entity_poly.pdbx_seq_one_letter_code
_entity_poly.pdbx_strand_id
1 'polypeptide(L)'
;MSGFAEIWRRVTGFARHEGGQVALIFALGLPALSMVVAGAVDLSRVMADRSRMQDIADAAALAGAAELAFIIGEDVAVERVEGLVETHIAEWANAPEITDVARVIDDDRQRIMEVRLDGVSPSFFMNLLPPGGWKYSVVSRAVSVSQTPLCVLGTGTSGEMINLVNSSHIRAPDCGVHSNAQIRVQGAGTIEGRRIQAVLSATGSMTPSPGEGAASIVDPFSAMSFPSTDSCPFTGNGQDNPIVYEANGTTSYLDPGIHCQPILVKNLATLVLRPGDHVFRKNIQLQGHGRLEGEDVFLFFDQGSDPLFGGVKARVNLVGRKHGPYAGMVLATIGGNSPDIGLPGRNGIRLPGRNVEQLLGVVYVRNGFVEVNGNGVAAEESAWTVIVAREIRLRTAAGIRINADYESSDVPVPDGVGPNAGGMGGNGTRLVD
;
A
#
# COMPACT_ATOMS: atom_id res chain seq x y z
N MET A 1 -83.80 -14.44 -50.13
CA MET A 1 -83.76 -13.56 -48.96
C MET A 1 -83.95 -14.28 -47.63
N SER A 2 -83.56 -15.56 -47.50
CA SER A 2 -83.80 -16.36 -46.29
C SER A 2 -82.57 -16.61 -45.39
N GLY A 3 -81.39 -16.26 -45.85
CA GLY A 3 -80.18 -16.58 -45.11
C GLY A 3 -79.81 -15.52 -44.03
N PHE A 4 -80.25 -14.28 -44.19
CA PHE A 4 -79.93 -13.19 -43.24
C PHE A 4 -80.74 -13.23 -41.93
N ALA A 5 -81.96 -13.76 -42.00
CA ALA A 5 -82.81 -13.89 -40.82
C ALA A 5 -82.35 -15.00 -39.87
N GLU A 6 -81.71 -16.06 -40.43
CA GLU A 6 -81.24 -17.20 -39.65
C GLU A 6 -79.95 -16.92 -38.93
N ILE A 7 -79.06 -16.09 -39.51
CA ILE A 7 -77.84 -15.59 -38.87
C ILE A 7 -78.21 -14.65 -37.73
N TRP A 8 -79.15 -13.74 -37.92
CA TRP A 8 -79.59 -12.78 -36.85
C TRP A 8 -80.28 -13.55 -35.70
N ARG A 9 -81.00 -14.60 -35.95
CA ARG A 9 -81.66 -15.45 -34.92
C ARG A 9 -80.61 -16.24 -34.10
N ARG A 10 -79.49 -16.63 -34.68
CA ARG A 10 -78.40 -17.30 -33.98
C ARG A 10 -77.58 -16.30 -33.13
N VAL A 11 -77.35 -15.09 -33.63
CA VAL A 11 -76.62 -14.02 -32.90
C VAL A 11 -77.45 -13.51 -31.72
N THR A 12 -78.80 -13.34 -31.88
CA THR A 12 -79.67 -12.92 -30.78
C THR A 12 -79.96 -14.04 -29.77
N GLY A 13 -79.76 -15.31 -30.15
CA GLY A 13 -79.83 -16.43 -29.23
C GLY A 13 -78.62 -16.56 -28.34
N PHE A 14 -77.47 -16.13 -28.84
CA PHE A 14 -76.23 -16.06 -28.05
C PHE A 14 -76.30 -15.03 -26.95
N ALA A 15 -76.98 -13.88 -27.16
CA ALA A 15 -77.13 -12.78 -26.20
C ALA A 15 -78.08 -13.10 -25.03
N ARG A 16 -78.83 -14.25 -25.04
CA ARG A 16 -79.73 -14.66 -23.97
C ARG A 16 -79.28 -15.82 -23.09
N HIS A 17 -78.14 -16.39 -23.38
CA HIS A 17 -77.54 -17.42 -22.50
C HIS A 17 -76.69 -16.78 -21.44
N GLU A 18 -77.17 -16.74 -20.20
CA GLU A 18 -76.42 -16.22 -19.05
C GLU A 18 -75.01 -16.88 -18.85
N GLY A 19 -74.86 -18.11 -19.37
CA GLY A 19 -73.56 -18.79 -19.42
C GLY A 19 -72.50 -18.15 -20.33
N GLY A 20 -72.89 -17.28 -21.31
CA GLY A 20 -71.99 -16.58 -22.20
C GLY A 20 -71.37 -15.35 -21.58
N GLN A 21 -72.02 -14.71 -20.56
CA GLN A 21 -71.51 -13.50 -19.87
C GLN A 21 -70.27 -13.81 -19.04
N VAL A 22 -70.26 -14.97 -18.39
CA VAL A 22 -69.09 -15.39 -17.59
C VAL A 22 -67.86 -15.57 -18.47
N ALA A 23 -68.03 -16.25 -19.66
CA ALA A 23 -66.95 -16.44 -20.62
C ALA A 23 -66.42 -15.12 -21.19
N LEU A 24 -67.32 -14.13 -21.43
CA LEU A 24 -66.90 -12.80 -21.89
C LEU A 24 -66.14 -12.01 -20.83
N ILE A 25 -66.59 -12.08 -19.57
CA ILE A 25 -65.89 -11.44 -18.43
C ILE A 25 -64.53 -12.05 -18.22
N PHE A 26 -64.42 -13.39 -18.29
CA PHE A 26 -63.14 -14.08 -18.20
C PHE A 26 -62.25 -13.78 -19.42
N ALA A 27 -62.77 -13.71 -20.63
CA ALA A 27 -61.99 -13.39 -21.83
C ALA A 27 -61.42 -11.97 -21.82
N LEU A 28 -62.11 -11.02 -21.21
CA LEU A 28 -61.64 -9.65 -21.07
C LEU A 28 -60.81 -9.43 -19.79
N GLY A 29 -61.14 -10.11 -18.71
CA GLY A 29 -60.45 -9.99 -17.42
C GLY A 29 -59.13 -10.73 -17.32
N LEU A 30 -59.02 -11.87 -17.96
CA LEU A 30 -57.85 -12.77 -17.88
C LEU A 30 -56.58 -12.14 -18.47
N PRO A 31 -56.60 -11.42 -19.62
CA PRO A 31 -55.45 -10.72 -20.13
C PRO A 31 -55.01 -9.57 -19.19
N ALA A 32 -55.93 -8.82 -18.63
CA ALA A 32 -55.62 -7.74 -17.70
C ALA A 32 -54.98 -8.29 -16.41
N LEU A 33 -55.54 -9.37 -15.86
CA LEU A 33 -54.97 -10.03 -14.69
C LEU A 33 -53.59 -10.63 -14.99
N SER A 34 -53.39 -11.21 -16.16
CA SER A 34 -52.11 -11.75 -16.60
C SER A 34 -51.03 -10.65 -16.70
N MET A 35 -51.40 -9.45 -17.18
CA MET A 35 -50.48 -8.30 -17.22
C MET A 35 -50.08 -7.84 -15.82
N VAL A 36 -51.01 -7.81 -14.88
CA VAL A 36 -50.71 -7.42 -13.49
C VAL A 36 -49.79 -8.43 -12.83
N VAL A 37 -50.03 -9.74 -13.01
CA VAL A 37 -49.19 -10.79 -12.47
C VAL A 37 -47.80 -10.76 -13.09
N ALA A 38 -47.68 -10.60 -14.40
CA ALA A 38 -46.40 -10.52 -15.10
C ALA A 38 -45.60 -9.29 -14.63
N GLY A 39 -46.27 -8.10 -14.48
CA GLY A 39 -45.65 -6.91 -13.96
C GLY A 39 -45.14 -7.04 -12.51
N ALA A 40 -45.93 -7.78 -11.68
CA ALA A 40 -45.49 -8.04 -10.29
C ALA A 40 -44.27 -8.97 -10.25
N VAL A 41 -44.20 -9.98 -11.14
CA VAL A 41 -43.02 -10.87 -11.27
C VAL A 41 -41.81 -10.09 -11.74
N ASP A 42 -41.95 -9.24 -12.76
CA ASP A 42 -40.87 -8.40 -13.27
C ASP A 42 -40.35 -7.45 -12.18
N LEU A 43 -41.23 -6.77 -11.44
CA LEU A 43 -40.85 -5.87 -10.35
C LEU A 43 -40.10 -6.61 -9.23
N SER A 44 -40.58 -7.81 -8.88
CA SER A 44 -39.90 -8.65 -7.87
C SER A 44 -38.49 -9.03 -8.32
N ARG A 45 -38.33 -9.36 -9.62
CA ARG A 45 -37.03 -9.70 -10.20
C ARG A 45 -36.10 -8.51 -10.19
N VAL A 46 -36.54 -7.33 -10.64
CA VAL A 46 -35.77 -6.10 -10.65
C VAL A 46 -35.34 -5.70 -9.23
N MET A 47 -36.22 -5.86 -8.23
CA MET A 47 -35.85 -5.61 -6.83
C MET A 47 -34.76 -6.55 -6.35
N ALA A 48 -34.83 -7.83 -6.68
CA ALA A 48 -33.83 -8.83 -6.34
C ALA A 48 -32.47 -8.55 -7.04
N ASP A 49 -32.52 -8.21 -8.33
CA ASP A 49 -31.33 -7.86 -9.11
C ASP A 49 -30.68 -6.60 -8.55
N ARG A 50 -31.46 -5.57 -8.23
CA ARG A 50 -30.96 -4.33 -7.63
C ARG A 50 -30.33 -4.57 -6.26
N SER A 51 -30.94 -5.41 -5.42
CA SER A 51 -30.37 -5.74 -4.11
C SER A 51 -29.01 -6.44 -4.26
N ARG A 52 -28.92 -7.40 -5.19
CA ARG A 52 -27.65 -8.10 -5.45
C ARG A 52 -26.58 -7.18 -6.04
N MET A 53 -26.96 -6.26 -6.93
CA MET A 53 -26.05 -5.23 -7.43
C MET A 53 -25.55 -4.33 -6.29
N GLN A 54 -26.42 -3.94 -5.34
CA GLN A 54 -26.01 -3.17 -4.17
C GLN A 54 -25.01 -3.93 -3.33
N ASP A 55 -25.24 -5.22 -3.06
CA ASP A 55 -24.31 -6.07 -2.30
C ASP A 55 -22.94 -6.15 -2.97
N ILE A 56 -22.88 -6.25 -4.31
CA ILE A 56 -21.64 -6.25 -5.09
C ILE A 56 -20.96 -4.88 -5.00
N ALA A 57 -21.69 -3.79 -5.18
CA ALA A 57 -21.16 -2.44 -5.10
C ALA A 57 -20.60 -2.12 -3.71
N ASP A 58 -21.31 -2.54 -2.66
CA ASP A 58 -20.90 -2.35 -1.27
C ASP A 58 -19.61 -3.13 -0.95
N ALA A 59 -19.55 -4.40 -1.37
CA ALA A 59 -18.36 -5.22 -1.18
C ALA A 59 -17.15 -4.64 -1.95
N ALA A 60 -17.35 -4.20 -3.19
CA ALA A 60 -16.31 -3.62 -4.03
C ALA A 60 -15.84 -2.26 -3.50
N ALA A 61 -16.76 -1.39 -3.05
CA ALA A 61 -16.42 -0.11 -2.46
C ALA A 61 -15.61 -0.28 -1.16
N LEU A 62 -16.03 -1.21 -0.28
CA LEU A 62 -15.30 -1.52 0.94
C LEU A 62 -13.91 -2.09 0.67
N ALA A 63 -13.79 -3.00 -0.32
CA ALA A 63 -12.49 -3.54 -0.73
C ALA A 63 -11.58 -2.44 -1.28
N GLY A 64 -12.10 -1.58 -2.15
CA GLY A 64 -11.36 -0.45 -2.71
C GLY A 64 -10.93 0.56 -1.65
N ALA A 65 -11.82 0.91 -0.71
CA ALA A 65 -11.47 1.78 0.41
C ALA A 65 -10.36 1.16 1.29
N ALA A 66 -10.36 -0.17 1.45
CA ALA A 66 -9.29 -0.87 2.15
C ALA A 66 -7.95 -0.79 1.40
N GLU A 67 -7.94 -0.81 0.09
CA GLU A 67 -6.74 -0.65 -0.74
C GLU A 67 -6.25 0.80 -0.78
N LEU A 68 -7.17 1.77 -0.86
CA LEU A 68 -6.84 3.20 -0.71
C LEU A 68 -6.23 3.55 0.65
N ALA A 69 -6.38 2.65 1.62
CA ALA A 69 -5.71 2.69 2.91
C ALA A 69 -4.18 2.51 2.83
N PHE A 70 -3.67 1.98 1.74
CA PHE A 70 -2.25 1.95 1.38
C PHE A 70 -2.00 2.96 0.27
N ILE A 71 -0.73 3.36 0.10
CA ILE A 71 -0.32 4.23 -1.01
C ILE A 71 -0.31 3.42 -2.29
N ILE A 72 -1.48 3.14 -2.78
CA ILE A 72 -1.64 2.61 -4.12
C ILE A 72 -2.03 3.78 -5.00
N GLY A 73 -1.46 3.85 -6.20
CA GLY A 73 -1.97 4.75 -7.22
C GLY A 73 -3.49 4.54 -7.33
N GLU A 74 -4.24 5.61 -7.47
CA GLU A 74 -5.69 5.54 -7.62
C GLU A 74 -6.09 4.58 -8.72
N ASP A 75 -5.34 4.61 -9.83
CA ASP A 75 -5.55 3.75 -10.98
C ASP A 75 -5.51 2.25 -10.63
N VAL A 76 -4.56 1.84 -9.78
CA VAL A 76 -4.41 0.43 -9.37
C VAL A 76 -5.56 -0.01 -8.45
N ALA A 77 -6.01 0.89 -7.56
CA ALA A 77 -7.15 0.60 -6.69
C ALA A 77 -8.44 0.47 -7.49
N VAL A 78 -8.64 1.32 -8.50
CA VAL A 78 -9.79 1.29 -9.41
C VAL A 78 -9.77 0.02 -10.24
N GLU A 79 -8.66 -0.32 -10.91
CA GLU A 79 -8.52 -1.55 -11.71
C GLU A 79 -8.86 -2.81 -10.90
N ARG A 80 -8.41 -2.85 -9.64
CA ARG A 80 -8.71 -3.98 -8.76
C ARG A 80 -10.17 -4.07 -8.37
N VAL A 81 -10.81 -2.94 -8.11
CA VAL A 81 -12.24 -2.87 -7.80
C VAL A 81 -13.07 -3.32 -9.01
N GLU A 82 -12.73 -2.85 -10.21
CA GLU A 82 -13.38 -3.25 -11.47
C GLU A 82 -13.22 -4.76 -11.70
N GLY A 83 -12.02 -5.32 -11.50
CA GLY A 83 -11.80 -6.78 -11.59
C GLY A 83 -12.60 -7.59 -10.56
N LEU A 84 -12.81 -7.05 -9.35
CA LEU A 84 -13.66 -7.68 -8.33
C LEU A 84 -15.12 -7.67 -8.77
N VAL A 85 -15.62 -6.54 -9.26
CA VAL A 85 -16.99 -6.40 -9.79
C VAL A 85 -17.21 -7.37 -10.93
N GLU A 86 -16.29 -7.41 -11.91
CA GLU A 86 -16.36 -8.32 -13.05
C GLU A 86 -16.45 -9.79 -12.62
N THR A 87 -15.63 -10.18 -11.63
CA THR A 87 -15.63 -11.54 -11.07
C THR A 87 -16.99 -11.91 -10.47
N HIS A 88 -17.58 -11.02 -9.67
CA HIS A 88 -18.88 -11.27 -9.05
C HIS A 88 -20.05 -11.30 -10.06
N ILE A 89 -19.95 -10.48 -11.11
CA ILE A 89 -20.92 -10.49 -12.20
C ILE A 89 -20.80 -11.79 -13.01
N ALA A 90 -19.59 -12.27 -13.27
CA ALA A 90 -19.36 -13.52 -13.99
C ALA A 90 -19.90 -14.76 -13.26
N GLU A 91 -19.89 -14.73 -11.92
CA GLU A 91 -20.48 -15.79 -11.08
C GLU A 91 -22.01 -15.71 -10.96
N TRP A 92 -22.62 -14.66 -11.48
CA TRP A 92 -24.06 -14.45 -11.38
C TRP A 92 -24.80 -15.07 -12.57
N ALA A 93 -25.42 -16.20 -12.32
CA ALA A 93 -26.23 -16.87 -13.34
C ALA A 93 -27.43 -15.99 -13.77
N ASN A 94 -27.52 -15.67 -15.05
CA ASN A 94 -28.52 -14.76 -15.64
C ASN A 94 -28.43 -13.34 -15.13
N ALA A 95 -27.22 -12.83 -14.96
CA ALA A 95 -27.00 -11.42 -14.64
C ALA A 95 -27.70 -10.50 -15.66
N PRO A 96 -28.25 -9.36 -15.23
CA PRO A 96 -28.69 -8.32 -16.15
C PRO A 96 -27.48 -7.76 -16.92
N GLU A 97 -27.72 -6.95 -17.94
CA GLU A 97 -26.66 -6.17 -18.56
C GLU A 97 -26.21 -5.10 -17.57
N ILE A 98 -24.96 -5.18 -17.10
CA ILE A 98 -24.40 -4.29 -16.08
C ILE A 98 -23.23 -3.53 -16.68
N THR A 99 -23.22 -2.21 -16.47
CA THR A 99 -22.07 -1.33 -16.69
C THR A 99 -21.60 -0.80 -15.33
N ASP A 100 -20.30 -0.83 -15.10
CA ASP A 100 -19.69 -0.38 -13.86
C ASP A 100 -18.82 0.87 -14.08
N VAL A 101 -18.71 1.67 -13.06
CA VAL A 101 -17.78 2.80 -12.95
C VAL A 101 -17.26 2.83 -11.52
N ALA A 102 -15.96 2.65 -11.37
CA ALA A 102 -15.27 2.85 -10.10
C ALA A 102 -14.42 4.13 -10.18
N ARG A 103 -14.41 4.92 -9.13
CA ARG A 103 -13.58 6.13 -9.04
C ARG A 103 -13.22 6.48 -7.61
N VAL A 104 -12.12 7.18 -7.46
CA VAL A 104 -11.71 7.79 -6.19
C VAL A 104 -12.21 9.24 -6.15
N ILE A 105 -12.79 9.62 -5.04
CA ILE A 105 -13.21 10.99 -4.75
C ILE A 105 -12.37 11.47 -3.58
N ASP A 106 -11.64 12.58 -3.78
CA ASP A 106 -10.91 13.24 -2.71
C ASP A 106 -11.84 14.28 -2.05
N ASP A 107 -12.08 14.11 -0.77
CA ASP A 107 -12.87 15.03 0.06
C ASP A 107 -12.08 15.40 1.32
N ASP A 108 -11.57 16.64 1.36
CA ASP A 108 -10.93 17.37 2.48
C ASP A 108 -10.08 16.55 3.49
N ARG A 109 -9.36 15.53 3.11
CA ARG A 109 -8.50 14.60 3.86
C ARG A 109 -8.96 13.14 3.86
N GLN A 110 -10.03 12.81 3.16
CA GLN A 110 -10.50 11.43 3.04
C GLN A 110 -10.59 11.04 1.57
N ARG A 111 -10.06 9.88 1.25
CA ARG A 111 -10.20 9.28 -0.08
C ARG A 111 -11.36 8.30 -0.01
N ILE A 112 -12.36 8.55 -0.83
CA ILE A 112 -13.59 7.78 -0.90
C ILE A 112 -13.56 6.94 -2.16
N MET A 113 -13.74 5.63 -2.04
CA MET A 113 -14.00 4.76 -3.19
C MET A 113 -15.49 4.82 -3.50
N GLU A 114 -15.85 5.30 -4.68
CA GLU A 114 -17.21 5.25 -5.21
C GLU A 114 -17.30 4.17 -6.29
N VAL A 115 -18.26 3.27 -6.14
CA VAL A 115 -18.60 2.26 -7.12
C VAL A 115 -20.04 2.46 -7.55
N ARG A 116 -20.26 2.65 -8.85
CA ARG A 116 -21.58 2.81 -9.47
C ARG A 116 -21.80 1.65 -10.43
N LEU A 117 -22.95 0.99 -10.30
CA LEU A 117 -23.40 -0.05 -11.22
C LEU A 117 -24.72 0.36 -11.84
N ASP A 118 -24.76 0.39 -13.16
CA ASP A 118 -25.99 0.65 -13.93
C ASP A 118 -26.44 -0.66 -14.57
N GLY A 119 -27.67 -1.10 -14.27
CA GLY A 119 -28.23 -2.36 -14.71
C GLY A 119 -29.44 -2.20 -15.63
N VAL A 120 -29.56 -3.12 -16.60
CA VAL A 120 -30.72 -3.22 -17.50
C VAL A 120 -31.24 -4.65 -17.48
N SER A 121 -32.46 -4.86 -16.95
CA SER A 121 -33.13 -6.17 -16.97
C SER A 121 -34.26 -6.21 -18.00
N PRO A 122 -34.35 -7.27 -18.83
CA PRO A 122 -35.44 -7.41 -19.79
C PRO A 122 -36.77 -7.57 -19.07
N SER A 123 -37.85 -6.96 -19.60
CA SER A 123 -39.18 -7.17 -19.10
C SER A 123 -39.81 -8.44 -19.67
N PHE A 124 -40.79 -9.00 -18.97
CA PHE A 124 -41.55 -10.18 -19.43
C PHE A 124 -42.16 -9.98 -20.84
N PHE A 125 -42.51 -8.73 -21.16
CA PHE A 125 -43.07 -8.40 -22.47
C PHE A 125 -41.98 -8.02 -23.49
N MET A 126 -40.83 -8.66 -23.50
CA MET A 126 -39.74 -8.46 -24.47
C MET A 126 -39.32 -6.98 -24.59
N ASN A 127 -39.24 -6.25 -23.48
CA ASN A 127 -38.90 -4.84 -23.40
C ASN A 127 -39.97 -3.89 -24.06
N LEU A 128 -41.19 -4.35 -24.23
CA LEU A 128 -42.26 -3.51 -24.73
C LEU A 128 -42.82 -2.60 -23.63
N LEU A 129 -42.83 -3.12 -22.38
CA LEU A 129 -43.31 -2.37 -21.20
C LEU A 129 -42.45 -2.71 -19.96
N PRO A 130 -41.51 -1.80 -19.52
CA PRO A 130 -41.17 -0.53 -20.19
C PRO A 130 -40.34 -0.72 -21.46
N PRO A 131 -40.42 0.21 -22.43
CA PRO A 131 -39.58 0.15 -23.62
C PRO A 131 -38.09 0.17 -23.26
N GLY A 132 -37.31 -0.81 -23.78
CA GLY A 132 -35.89 -0.96 -23.50
C GLY A 132 -35.56 -1.62 -22.16
N GLY A 133 -36.57 -2.27 -21.53
CA GLY A 133 -36.39 -2.97 -20.25
C GLY A 133 -36.37 -2.05 -19.01
N TRP A 134 -36.18 -2.66 -17.87
CA TRP A 134 -36.07 -1.98 -16.58
C TRP A 134 -34.64 -1.49 -16.37
N LYS A 135 -34.49 -0.16 -16.23
CA LYS A 135 -33.21 0.50 -15.96
C LYS A 135 -33.16 0.91 -14.50
N TYR A 136 -32.06 0.60 -13.83
CA TYR A 136 -31.84 0.95 -12.44
C TYR A 136 -30.35 1.13 -12.19
N SER A 137 -30.02 1.90 -11.17
CA SER A 137 -28.62 2.09 -10.75
C SER A 137 -28.49 1.95 -9.26
N VAL A 138 -27.32 1.56 -8.84
CA VAL A 138 -26.85 1.54 -7.44
C VAL A 138 -25.54 2.27 -7.34
N VAL A 139 -25.34 2.94 -6.23
CA VAL A 139 -24.08 3.61 -5.91
C VAL A 139 -23.69 3.22 -4.50
N SER A 140 -22.44 2.86 -4.34
CA SER A 140 -21.86 2.61 -3.03
C SER A 140 -20.60 3.47 -2.86
N ARG A 141 -20.44 4.02 -1.69
CA ARG A 141 -19.27 4.80 -1.30
C ARG A 141 -18.70 4.23 -0.02
N ALA A 142 -17.38 4.07 0.01
CA ALA A 142 -16.70 3.63 1.22
C ALA A 142 -15.47 4.48 1.48
N VAL A 143 -15.24 4.74 2.76
CA VAL A 143 -14.08 5.47 3.25
C VAL A 143 -13.32 4.60 4.24
N SER A 144 -12.03 4.74 4.25
CA SER A 144 -11.20 4.16 5.29
C SER A 144 -11.18 5.07 6.53
N VAL A 145 -11.55 4.53 7.69
CA VAL A 145 -11.84 5.32 8.91
C VAL A 145 -10.61 5.56 9.77
N SER A 146 -9.51 4.85 9.56
CA SER A 146 -8.26 5.11 10.26
C SER A 146 -7.05 4.87 9.37
N GLN A 147 -6.12 5.80 9.46
CA GLN A 147 -4.90 5.77 8.66
C GLN A 147 -3.82 5.00 9.42
N THR A 148 -3.26 3.97 8.81
CA THR A 148 -2.07 3.30 9.33
C THR A 148 -0.86 3.83 8.58
N PRO A 149 0.06 4.55 9.23
CA PRO A 149 1.26 5.06 8.58
C PRO A 149 2.09 3.92 7.96
N LEU A 150 2.57 4.09 6.73
CA LEU A 150 3.51 3.13 6.12
C LEU A 150 4.91 3.39 6.64
N CYS A 151 5.47 2.44 7.36
CA CYS A 151 6.80 2.61 7.96
C CYS A 151 7.84 1.62 7.42
N VAL A 152 7.40 0.48 6.90
CA VAL A 152 8.30 -0.54 6.34
C VAL A 152 7.79 -0.97 4.99
N LEU A 153 8.56 -0.72 3.94
CA LEU A 153 8.22 -1.08 2.57
C LEU A 153 9.35 -1.86 1.90
N GLY A 154 9.07 -3.13 1.55
CA GLY A 154 9.90 -3.93 0.66
C GLY A 154 9.43 -3.74 -0.78
N THR A 155 10.19 -3.01 -1.62
CA THR A 155 9.77 -2.62 -2.98
C THR A 155 10.03 -3.68 -4.04
N GLY A 156 10.86 -4.69 -3.76
CA GLY A 156 11.16 -5.75 -4.73
C GLY A 156 9.92 -6.62 -5.00
N THR A 157 9.74 -7.03 -6.25
CA THR A 157 8.52 -7.71 -6.73
C THR A 157 8.62 -9.23 -6.78
N SER A 158 9.74 -9.81 -6.36
CA SER A 158 9.92 -11.27 -6.37
C SER A 158 10.87 -11.73 -5.27
N GLY A 159 10.57 -12.89 -4.66
CA GLY A 159 11.36 -13.46 -3.56
C GLY A 159 10.98 -12.88 -2.18
N GLU A 160 11.83 -13.09 -1.20
CA GLU A 160 11.62 -12.70 0.20
C GLU A 160 12.11 -11.27 0.42
N MET A 161 11.26 -10.28 0.21
CA MET A 161 11.64 -8.87 0.31
C MET A 161 11.67 -8.35 1.74
N ILE A 162 10.98 -9.01 2.66
CA ILE A 162 11.17 -8.84 4.11
C ILE A 162 11.50 -10.21 4.68
N ASN A 163 12.73 -10.38 5.15
CA ASN A 163 13.24 -11.67 5.62
C ASN A 163 13.86 -11.55 7.00
N LEU A 164 13.27 -12.25 7.95
CA LEU A 164 13.72 -12.34 9.33
C LEU A 164 14.17 -13.77 9.63
N VAL A 165 15.35 -13.92 10.23
CA VAL A 165 15.86 -15.23 10.64
C VAL A 165 16.26 -15.25 12.12
N ASN A 166 16.30 -16.44 12.70
CA ASN A 166 16.65 -16.70 14.10
C ASN A 166 15.64 -16.01 15.06
N SER A 167 16.13 -15.21 16.01
CA SER A 167 15.29 -14.48 16.99
C SER A 167 15.17 -12.99 16.65
N SER A 168 15.28 -12.64 15.36
CA SER A 168 15.18 -11.24 14.95
C SER A 168 13.72 -10.73 14.97
N HIS A 169 13.54 -9.43 15.19
CA HIS A 169 12.20 -8.89 15.30
C HIS A 169 12.07 -7.46 14.73
N ILE A 170 10.91 -7.22 14.13
CA ILE A 170 10.44 -5.87 13.79
C ILE A 170 9.30 -5.53 14.75
N ARG A 171 9.42 -4.40 15.44
CA ARG A 171 8.35 -3.85 16.29
C ARG A 171 7.91 -2.50 15.75
N ALA A 172 6.73 -2.47 15.15
CA ALA A 172 6.13 -1.30 14.53
C ALA A 172 4.62 -1.21 14.89
N PRO A 173 4.26 -1.14 16.20
CA PRO A 173 2.88 -1.34 16.65
C PRO A 173 1.88 -0.34 16.06
N ASP A 174 2.35 0.88 15.73
CA ASP A 174 1.52 1.94 15.19
C ASP A 174 1.65 2.11 13.66
N CYS A 175 2.40 1.21 13.02
CA CYS A 175 2.81 1.30 11.62
C CYS A 175 2.35 0.11 10.77
N GLY A 176 2.27 0.38 9.46
CA GLY A 176 2.13 -0.64 8.43
C GLY A 176 3.47 -1.20 7.98
N VAL A 177 3.51 -2.53 7.83
CA VAL A 177 4.63 -3.30 7.23
C VAL A 177 4.12 -3.91 5.95
N HIS A 178 4.72 -3.55 4.82
CA HIS A 178 4.29 -4.01 3.50
C HIS A 178 5.45 -4.55 2.67
N SER A 179 5.19 -5.63 1.96
CA SER A 179 6.12 -6.21 0.98
C SER A 179 5.45 -6.37 -0.38
N ASN A 180 6.07 -5.85 -1.42
CA ASN A 180 5.62 -6.05 -2.80
C ASN A 180 5.83 -7.49 -3.31
N ALA A 181 6.40 -8.37 -2.49
CA ALA A 181 6.54 -9.79 -2.78
C ALA A 181 6.24 -10.62 -1.53
N GLN A 182 7.22 -11.35 -1.01
CA GLN A 182 7.03 -12.24 0.12
C GLN A 182 7.57 -11.64 1.43
N ILE A 183 6.90 -11.97 2.53
CA ILE A 183 7.41 -11.80 3.89
C ILE A 183 7.73 -13.18 4.44
N ARG A 184 8.95 -13.36 4.96
CA ARG A 184 9.35 -14.61 5.59
C ARG A 184 9.97 -14.38 6.96
N VAL A 185 9.39 -15.00 7.95
CA VAL A 185 9.90 -15.00 9.33
C VAL A 185 10.24 -16.43 9.73
N GLN A 186 11.49 -16.67 10.06
CA GLN A 186 12.02 -18.00 10.38
C GLN A 186 12.53 -18.08 11.82
N GLY A 187 12.49 -19.29 12.39
CA GLY A 187 12.94 -19.54 13.75
C GLY A 187 12.02 -18.91 14.79
N ALA A 188 12.60 -18.26 15.78
CA ALA A 188 11.88 -17.52 16.81
C ALA A 188 11.70 -16.02 16.47
N GLY A 189 11.83 -15.65 15.18
CA GLY A 189 11.63 -14.29 14.72
C GLY A 189 10.15 -13.85 14.83
N THR A 190 9.93 -12.55 14.90
CA THR A 190 8.57 -11.98 14.99
C THR A 190 8.45 -10.64 14.27
N ILE A 191 7.29 -10.38 13.68
CA ILE A 191 6.91 -9.04 13.21
C ILE A 191 5.66 -8.62 13.99
N GLU A 192 5.74 -7.47 14.63
CA GLU A 192 4.61 -6.78 15.25
C GLU A 192 4.37 -5.47 14.49
N GLY A 193 3.15 -5.29 13.99
CA GLY A 193 2.75 -4.10 13.24
C GLY A 193 1.28 -3.78 13.47
N ARG A 194 0.85 -2.57 13.18
CA ARG A 194 -0.58 -2.27 13.16
C ARG A 194 -1.29 -2.99 12.01
N ARG A 195 -0.60 -3.10 10.88
CA ARG A 195 -1.03 -3.85 9.70
C ARG A 195 0.18 -4.48 9.01
N ILE A 196 0.05 -5.73 8.61
CA ILE A 196 1.11 -6.47 7.92
C ILE A 196 0.52 -7.02 6.64
N GLN A 197 1.16 -6.75 5.49
CA GLN A 197 0.66 -7.20 4.19
C GLN A 197 1.77 -7.62 3.25
N ALA A 198 1.46 -8.58 2.40
CA ALA A 198 2.30 -9.04 1.32
C ALA A 198 1.50 -9.19 0.02
N VAL A 199 2.11 -8.83 -1.11
CA VAL A 199 1.50 -9.03 -2.43
C VAL A 199 1.41 -10.51 -2.77
N LEU A 200 2.43 -11.30 -2.43
CA LEU A 200 2.46 -12.73 -2.75
C LEU A 200 2.08 -13.58 -1.52
N SER A 201 2.98 -13.73 -0.57
CA SER A 201 2.75 -14.56 0.61
C SER A 201 3.49 -14.07 1.85
N ALA A 202 2.98 -14.43 3.01
CA ALA A 202 3.59 -14.09 4.29
C ALA A 202 3.61 -15.31 5.22
N THR A 203 4.79 -15.73 5.65
CA THR A 203 4.99 -16.93 6.46
C THR A 203 5.78 -16.66 7.73
N GLY A 204 5.36 -17.30 8.83
CA GLY A 204 6.03 -17.21 10.13
C GLY A 204 5.19 -16.44 11.16
N SER A 205 5.84 -16.04 12.28
CA SER A 205 5.17 -15.41 13.41
C SER A 205 4.99 -13.90 13.18
N MET A 206 3.75 -13.47 13.04
CA MET A 206 3.37 -12.06 12.81
C MET A 206 2.12 -11.69 13.60
N THR A 207 2.07 -10.49 14.12
CA THR A 207 0.93 -9.95 14.88
C THR A 207 0.61 -8.53 14.41
N PRO A 208 -0.60 -8.28 13.86
CA PRO A 208 -1.68 -9.23 13.56
C PRO A 208 -1.31 -10.24 12.46
N SER A 209 -2.22 -11.19 12.20
CA SER A 209 -2.07 -12.09 11.05
C SER A 209 -1.94 -11.29 9.76
N PRO A 210 -0.99 -11.63 8.90
CA PRO A 210 -0.74 -10.86 7.69
C PRO A 210 -1.85 -11.02 6.65
N GLY A 211 -2.13 -9.96 5.90
CA GLY A 211 -2.93 -10.03 4.67
C GLY A 211 -2.04 -10.45 3.50
N GLU A 212 -2.51 -11.41 2.70
CA GLU A 212 -1.87 -11.82 1.45
C GLU A 212 -2.68 -11.34 0.24
N GLY A 213 -2.05 -11.28 -0.93
CA GLY A 213 -2.69 -10.79 -2.14
C GLY A 213 -2.96 -9.29 -2.13
N ALA A 214 -2.25 -8.52 -1.33
CA ALA A 214 -2.34 -7.07 -1.32
C ALA A 214 -1.88 -6.46 -2.65
N ALA A 215 -2.33 -5.26 -2.98
CA ALA A 215 -1.82 -4.54 -4.13
C ALA A 215 -0.36 -4.08 -3.89
N SER A 216 0.43 -3.99 -4.96
CA SER A 216 1.80 -3.52 -4.86
C SER A 216 1.84 -2.00 -4.63
N ILE A 217 2.75 -1.56 -3.77
CA ILE A 217 2.99 -0.13 -3.53
C ILE A 217 4.14 0.34 -4.42
N VAL A 218 3.89 1.39 -5.20
CA VAL A 218 4.94 2.03 -6.00
C VAL A 218 5.97 2.64 -5.07
N ASP A 219 7.26 2.50 -5.40
CA ASP A 219 8.33 3.14 -4.64
C ASP A 219 8.16 4.67 -4.65
N PRO A 220 7.82 5.30 -3.50
CA PRO A 220 7.51 6.73 -3.44
C PRO A 220 8.71 7.61 -3.79
N PHE A 221 9.93 7.07 -3.70
CA PHE A 221 11.17 7.80 -3.95
C PHE A 221 11.85 7.40 -5.26
N SER A 222 11.18 6.62 -6.12
CA SER A 222 11.74 6.15 -7.40
C SER A 222 12.19 7.26 -8.33
N ALA A 223 11.49 8.38 -8.34
CA ALA A 223 11.81 9.56 -9.15
C ALA A 223 12.83 10.52 -8.49
N MET A 224 13.22 10.28 -7.22
CA MET A 224 14.13 11.17 -6.51
C MET A 224 15.53 11.11 -7.12
N SER A 225 16.11 12.28 -7.39
CA SER A 225 17.48 12.40 -7.87
C SER A 225 18.43 12.59 -6.69
N PHE A 226 19.55 11.88 -6.71
CA PHE A 226 20.59 11.98 -5.67
C PHE A 226 21.84 12.62 -6.22
N PRO A 227 22.65 13.25 -5.35
CA PRO A 227 23.91 13.86 -5.75
C PRO A 227 24.93 12.80 -6.18
N SER A 228 25.85 13.16 -7.08
CA SER A 228 26.93 12.28 -7.55
C SER A 228 28.26 12.63 -6.91
N THR A 229 29.13 11.66 -6.77
CA THR A 229 30.54 11.80 -6.35
C THR A 229 31.51 11.85 -7.54
N ASP A 230 31.03 12.08 -8.74
CA ASP A 230 31.87 12.13 -9.97
C ASP A 230 32.97 13.20 -9.91
N SER A 231 32.80 14.24 -9.09
CA SER A 231 33.81 15.28 -8.84
C SER A 231 35.00 14.82 -8.01
N CYS A 232 34.90 13.64 -7.36
CA CYS A 232 36.00 13.09 -6.60
C CYS A 232 37.13 12.63 -7.53
N PRO A 233 38.42 12.97 -7.21
CA PRO A 233 39.55 12.52 -8.02
C PRO A 233 39.60 11.01 -8.06
N PHE A 234 39.84 10.44 -9.24
CA PHE A 234 40.07 9.01 -9.39
C PHE A 234 41.45 8.66 -8.82
N THR A 235 41.47 8.10 -7.62
CA THR A 235 42.68 7.55 -7.05
C THR A 235 42.85 6.11 -7.49
N GLY A 236 43.73 5.89 -8.47
CA GLY A 236 44.08 4.57 -8.94
C GLY A 236 44.64 3.70 -7.82
N ASN A 237 44.31 2.42 -7.79
CA ASN A 237 44.79 1.38 -6.91
C ASN A 237 44.25 1.29 -5.46
N GLY A 238 43.06 1.79 -5.17
CA GLY A 238 42.28 1.32 -4.00
C GLY A 238 42.81 1.66 -2.61
N GLN A 239 43.85 2.47 -2.50
CA GLN A 239 44.42 2.89 -1.21
C GLN A 239 44.14 4.38 -0.94
N ASP A 240 42.86 4.69 -0.82
CA ASP A 240 42.50 5.98 -0.23
C ASP A 240 42.77 5.89 1.28
N ASN A 241 43.75 6.67 1.77
CA ASN A 241 43.98 6.76 3.20
C ASN A 241 42.75 7.30 3.90
N PRO A 242 42.22 6.62 4.93
CA PRO A 242 41.06 7.12 5.64
C PRO A 242 41.38 8.40 6.42
N ILE A 243 40.44 9.32 6.50
CA ILE A 243 40.44 10.37 7.50
C ILE A 243 40.12 9.73 8.84
N VAL A 244 41.06 9.77 9.79
CA VAL A 244 40.94 9.05 11.06
C VAL A 244 40.66 10.04 12.20
N TYR A 245 39.58 9.79 12.90
CA TYR A 245 39.19 10.45 14.13
C TYR A 245 39.39 9.45 15.29
N GLU A 246 40.43 9.63 16.11
CA GLU A 246 40.81 8.63 17.11
C GLU A 246 41.19 9.18 18.51
N ALA A 247 41.25 10.49 18.65
CA ALA A 247 41.60 11.08 19.92
C ALA A 247 40.53 10.86 20.99
N ASN A 248 40.89 10.19 22.08
CA ASN A 248 39.96 9.82 23.15
C ASN A 248 39.24 11.04 23.74
N GLY A 249 37.91 10.99 23.77
CA GLY A 249 37.05 12.04 24.33
C GLY A 249 37.03 13.32 23.49
N THR A 250 37.58 13.31 22.28
CA THR A 250 37.58 14.47 21.38
C THR A 250 36.37 14.46 20.49
N THR A 251 35.73 15.61 20.37
CA THR A 251 34.67 15.86 19.38
C THR A 251 35.25 16.59 18.19
N SER A 252 35.05 16.02 17.01
CA SER A 252 35.40 16.62 15.72
C SER A 252 34.15 16.88 14.90
N TYR A 253 34.23 17.87 14.01
CA TYR A 253 33.10 18.27 13.18
C TYR A 253 33.41 18.01 11.72
N LEU A 254 32.39 17.56 10.98
CA LEU A 254 32.45 17.36 9.54
C LEU A 254 31.41 18.29 8.88
N ASP A 255 31.89 19.16 7.99
CA ASP A 255 31.03 20.07 7.23
C ASP A 255 30.26 19.28 6.13
N PRO A 256 29.04 19.72 5.75
CA PRO A 256 28.29 19.10 4.64
C PRO A 256 29.05 19.26 3.32
N GLY A 257 28.79 18.33 2.39
CA GLY A 257 29.43 18.32 1.07
C GLY A 257 29.82 16.91 0.61
N ILE A 258 30.70 16.84 -0.39
CA ILE A 258 31.15 15.59 -1.00
C ILE A 258 32.42 15.09 -0.28
N HIS A 259 32.34 13.87 0.26
CA HIS A 259 33.43 13.22 1.00
C HIS A 259 34.05 12.11 0.15
N CYS A 260 35.21 12.38 -0.42
CA CYS A 260 35.88 11.46 -1.35
C CYS A 260 36.68 10.35 -0.68
N GLN A 261 37.13 10.57 0.58
CA GLN A 261 37.95 9.62 1.32
C GLN A 261 37.12 8.77 2.29
N PRO A 262 37.58 7.55 2.62
CA PRO A 262 36.99 6.80 3.72
C PRO A 262 37.13 7.55 5.04
N ILE A 263 36.16 7.43 5.91
CA ILE A 263 36.17 8.04 7.24
C ILE A 263 36.19 6.93 8.28
N LEU A 264 37.09 7.04 9.24
CA LEU A 264 37.23 6.08 10.34
C LEU A 264 37.16 6.84 11.68
N VAL A 265 36.10 6.51 12.45
CA VAL A 265 35.93 7.01 13.82
C VAL A 265 36.17 5.84 14.77
N LYS A 266 37.17 5.95 15.63
CA LYS A 266 37.59 4.87 16.53
C LYS A 266 37.86 5.36 17.95
N ASN A 267 38.08 4.39 18.82
CA ASN A 267 38.33 4.60 20.25
C ASN A 267 37.12 5.29 20.93
N LEU A 268 37.29 6.42 21.56
CA LEU A 268 36.25 7.22 22.21
C LEU A 268 36.01 8.56 21.48
N ALA A 269 36.41 8.65 20.21
CA ALA A 269 36.20 9.85 19.41
C ALA A 269 34.74 10.01 19.04
N THR A 270 34.26 11.23 18.98
CA THR A 270 32.94 11.63 18.49
C THR A 270 33.12 12.45 17.22
N LEU A 271 32.47 12.03 16.15
CA LEU A 271 32.30 12.78 14.91
C LEU A 271 30.92 13.37 14.86
N VAL A 272 30.81 14.67 14.83
CA VAL A 272 29.53 15.40 14.68
C VAL A 272 29.44 15.90 13.24
N LEU A 273 28.40 15.47 12.56
CA LEU A 273 28.06 15.99 11.24
C LEU A 273 27.31 17.32 11.41
N ARG A 274 27.78 18.36 10.75
CA ARG A 274 27.08 19.65 10.75
C ARG A 274 25.83 19.57 9.87
N PRO A 275 24.80 20.38 10.15
CA PRO A 275 23.57 20.40 9.37
C PRO A 275 23.83 20.52 7.86
N GLY A 276 23.19 19.65 7.06
CA GLY A 276 23.32 19.65 5.62
C GLY A 276 23.39 18.27 4.99
N ASP A 277 23.68 18.24 3.70
CA ASP A 277 23.75 17.03 2.91
C ASP A 277 25.19 16.53 2.84
N HIS A 278 25.42 15.30 3.29
CA HIS A 278 26.73 14.64 3.29
C HIS A 278 26.74 13.51 2.26
N VAL A 279 27.55 13.65 1.22
CA VAL A 279 27.64 12.71 0.11
C VAL A 279 28.94 11.93 0.19
N PHE A 280 28.85 10.63 0.44
CA PHE A 280 30.02 9.76 0.64
C PHE A 280 30.32 8.93 -0.60
N ARG A 281 31.53 9.08 -1.16
CA ARG A 281 32.04 8.18 -2.18
C ARG A 281 32.56 6.87 -1.61
N LYS A 282 33.05 6.91 -0.39
CA LYS A 282 33.62 5.78 0.35
C LYS A 282 32.86 5.58 1.65
N ASN A 283 33.15 4.52 2.35
CA ASN A 283 32.48 4.19 3.60
C ASN A 283 32.82 5.14 4.75
N ILE A 284 31.89 5.24 5.67
CA ILE A 284 32.12 5.74 7.04
C ILE A 284 32.13 4.53 7.97
N GLN A 285 33.19 4.36 8.74
CA GLN A 285 33.37 3.21 9.63
C GLN A 285 33.50 3.66 11.08
N LEU A 286 32.74 3.02 11.95
CA LEU A 286 32.89 3.17 13.39
C LEU A 286 33.57 1.93 13.96
N GLN A 287 34.57 2.13 14.81
CA GLN A 287 35.28 1.07 15.52
C GLN A 287 35.35 1.34 17.02
N GLY A 288 35.39 0.27 17.81
CA GLY A 288 35.47 0.38 19.26
C GLY A 288 34.27 1.11 19.88
N HIS A 289 34.50 2.29 20.44
CA HIS A 289 33.48 3.14 21.07
C HIS A 289 33.26 4.45 20.26
N GLY A 290 33.60 4.46 18.97
CA GLY A 290 33.42 5.62 18.11
C GLY A 290 31.96 6.06 18.05
N ARG A 291 31.70 7.35 18.02
CA ARG A 291 30.36 7.94 17.97
C ARG A 291 30.18 8.75 16.71
N LEU A 292 29.01 8.65 16.13
CA LEU A 292 28.55 9.47 15.00
C LEU A 292 27.26 10.15 15.41
N GLU A 293 27.27 11.46 15.39
CA GLU A 293 26.12 12.28 15.75
C GLU A 293 25.83 13.29 14.64
N GLY A 294 24.58 13.64 14.44
CA GLY A 294 24.18 14.66 13.46
C GLY A 294 22.70 15.02 13.58
N GLU A 295 22.45 16.32 13.61
CA GLU A 295 21.10 16.89 13.56
C GLU A 295 20.91 17.65 12.25
N ASP A 296 19.72 17.56 11.66
CA ASP A 296 19.38 18.15 10.36
C ASP A 296 20.37 17.70 9.27
N VAL A 297 20.62 16.36 9.19
CA VAL A 297 21.59 15.78 8.26
C VAL A 297 20.94 14.77 7.32
N PHE A 298 21.43 14.72 6.10
CA PHE A 298 21.16 13.66 5.14
C PHE A 298 22.46 13.02 4.70
N LEU A 299 22.59 11.71 4.87
CA LEU A 299 23.75 10.93 4.46
C LEU A 299 23.40 10.15 3.21
N PHE A 300 24.07 10.47 2.11
CA PHE A 300 23.95 9.73 0.87
C PHE A 300 25.23 8.95 0.59
N PHE A 301 25.08 7.64 0.36
CA PHE A 301 26.19 6.77 -0.01
C PHE A 301 26.08 6.45 -1.50
N ASP A 302 27.07 6.90 -2.25
CA ASP A 302 27.16 6.64 -3.69
C ASP A 302 27.54 5.18 -3.98
N GLN A 303 27.49 4.78 -5.22
CA GLN A 303 27.66 3.40 -5.66
C GLN A 303 28.91 2.73 -5.06
N GLY A 304 28.68 1.59 -4.40
CA GLY A 304 29.73 0.76 -3.84
C GLY A 304 30.24 1.18 -2.46
N SER A 305 29.69 2.21 -1.85
CA SER A 305 29.97 2.59 -0.48
C SER A 305 28.84 2.20 0.47
N ASP A 306 29.20 1.64 1.61
CA ASP A 306 28.26 1.25 2.67
C ASP A 306 28.69 1.90 3.99
N PRO A 307 27.75 2.39 4.81
CA PRO A 307 28.07 2.75 6.17
C PRO A 307 28.40 1.49 6.99
N LEU A 308 29.53 1.50 7.70
CA LEU A 308 29.97 0.42 8.56
C LEU A 308 29.93 0.86 10.03
N PHE A 309 28.75 0.84 10.63
CA PHE A 309 28.53 1.28 12.01
C PHE A 309 28.92 0.20 13.04
N GLY A 310 29.83 -0.69 12.67
CA GLY A 310 30.28 -1.84 13.46
C GLY A 310 31.36 -1.42 14.47
N GLY A 311 31.05 -1.44 15.73
CA GLY A 311 32.02 -1.33 16.84
C GLY A 311 31.41 -1.95 18.08
N VAL A 312 32.23 -2.42 19.01
CA VAL A 312 31.73 -3.15 20.20
C VAL A 312 30.75 -2.29 21.03
N LYS A 313 30.97 -0.99 21.08
CA LYS A 313 30.14 0.00 21.78
C LYS A 313 30.04 1.31 20.97
N ALA A 314 30.06 1.21 19.65
CA ALA A 314 29.83 2.36 18.80
C ALA A 314 28.40 2.89 19.00
N ARG A 315 28.19 4.18 18.77
CA ARG A 315 26.88 4.82 18.86
C ARG A 315 26.60 5.67 17.63
N VAL A 316 25.39 5.60 17.14
CA VAL A 316 24.90 6.38 16.00
C VAL A 316 23.61 7.07 16.40
N ASN A 317 23.62 8.40 16.35
CA ASN A 317 22.47 9.25 16.62
C ASN A 317 22.34 10.25 15.48
N LEU A 318 21.38 9.99 14.59
CA LEU A 318 21.15 10.79 13.39
C LEU A 318 19.70 11.26 13.31
N VAL A 319 19.54 12.56 13.09
CA VAL A 319 18.27 13.23 12.87
C VAL A 319 18.23 13.78 11.45
N GLY A 320 17.21 13.37 10.69
CA GLY A 320 17.07 13.66 9.27
C GLY A 320 16.93 15.13 8.93
N ARG A 321 17.01 15.42 7.63
CA ARG A 321 16.92 16.78 7.10
C ARG A 321 15.58 17.43 7.42
N LYS A 322 15.64 18.67 7.89
CA LYS A 322 14.45 19.47 8.18
C LYS A 322 13.98 20.28 6.96
N HIS A 323 14.89 20.60 6.04
CA HIS A 323 14.62 21.45 4.88
C HIS A 323 15.34 20.98 3.63
N GLY A 324 14.90 21.48 2.46
CA GLY A 324 15.54 21.22 1.18
C GLY A 324 14.99 19.98 0.45
N PRO A 325 15.63 19.55 -0.63
CA PRO A 325 15.13 18.48 -1.49
C PRO A 325 15.12 17.10 -0.82
N TYR A 326 15.87 16.94 0.27
CA TYR A 326 15.93 15.70 1.05
C TYR A 326 15.29 15.85 2.44
N ALA A 327 14.38 16.80 2.59
CA ALA A 327 13.66 16.99 3.85
C ALA A 327 12.96 15.67 4.27
N GLY A 328 13.14 15.27 5.53
CA GLY A 328 12.63 14.01 6.05
C GLY A 328 13.51 12.78 5.81
N MET A 329 14.53 12.87 4.95
CA MET A 329 15.49 11.79 4.73
C MET A 329 16.63 11.86 5.75
N VAL A 330 17.11 10.70 6.21
CA VAL A 330 18.28 10.60 7.08
C VAL A 330 19.40 9.84 6.40
N LEU A 331 19.10 8.77 5.70
CA LEU A 331 20.10 7.88 5.12
C LEU A 331 19.62 7.33 3.77
N ALA A 332 20.42 7.40 2.72
CA ALA A 332 20.08 6.82 1.45
C ALA A 332 21.27 6.27 0.68
N THR A 333 20.97 5.28 -0.18
CA THR A 333 21.87 4.80 -1.25
C THR A 333 21.06 4.32 -2.45
N ILE A 334 21.59 4.49 -3.65
CA ILE A 334 20.95 3.92 -4.83
C ILE A 334 21.09 2.38 -4.80
N GLY A 335 22.13 1.85 -4.16
CA GLY A 335 22.50 0.45 -4.27
C GLY A 335 23.04 0.15 -5.68
N GLY A 336 24.11 -0.60 -5.84
CA GLY A 336 24.64 -0.93 -7.16
C GLY A 336 24.16 -2.29 -7.64
N ASN A 337 23.79 -2.38 -8.92
CA ASN A 337 23.99 -3.62 -9.65
C ASN A 337 25.49 -3.80 -9.78
N SER A 338 26.08 -4.76 -9.08
CA SER A 338 27.40 -5.22 -9.48
C SER A 338 27.24 -6.03 -10.76
N PRO A 339 27.65 -5.53 -11.92
CA PRO A 339 27.52 -6.28 -13.17
C PRO A 339 28.36 -7.56 -13.20
N ASP A 340 29.33 -7.69 -12.28
CA ASP A 340 30.35 -8.72 -12.34
C ASP A 340 29.94 -10.11 -11.84
N ILE A 341 28.81 -10.29 -11.16
CA ILE A 341 28.44 -11.60 -10.61
C ILE A 341 26.96 -11.94 -10.66
N GLY A 342 26.13 -11.25 -11.41
CA GLY A 342 24.72 -11.64 -11.60
C GLY A 342 23.88 -11.80 -10.32
N LEU A 343 24.40 -11.39 -9.17
CA LEU A 343 23.71 -11.46 -7.89
C LEU A 343 23.10 -10.10 -7.54
N PRO A 344 21.79 -9.98 -7.48
CA PRO A 344 21.14 -8.75 -7.05
C PRO A 344 21.50 -8.48 -5.58
N GLY A 345 21.93 -7.26 -5.28
CA GLY A 345 21.89 -6.72 -3.94
C GLY A 345 23.12 -6.94 -3.06
N ARG A 346 24.34 -6.68 -3.54
CA ARG A 346 25.51 -6.62 -2.66
C ARG A 346 25.66 -5.31 -1.91
N ASN A 347 25.05 -4.24 -2.40
CA ASN A 347 25.17 -2.91 -1.80
C ASN A 347 23.90 -2.57 -1.03
N GLY A 348 24.07 -2.14 0.18
CA GLY A 348 22.98 -1.80 1.08
C GLY A 348 23.46 -1.14 2.35
N ILE A 349 22.54 -0.83 3.21
CA ILE A 349 22.81 -0.21 4.51
C ILE A 349 22.77 -1.30 5.56
N ARG A 350 23.86 -1.46 6.31
CA ARG A 350 23.96 -2.39 7.45
C ARG A 350 23.89 -1.62 8.76
N LEU A 351 22.89 -1.91 9.54
CA LEU A 351 22.60 -1.30 10.83
C LEU A 351 22.83 -2.33 11.95
N PRO A 352 23.89 -2.23 12.73
CA PRO A 352 24.04 -3.06 13.92
C PRO A 352 23.00 -2.65 14.97
N GLY A 353 22.11 -3.57 15.35
CA GLY A 353 20.96 -3.30 16.22
C GLY A 353 21.33 -2.60 17.55
N ARG A 354 22.51 -2.94 18.10
CA ARG A 354 22.96 -2.34 19.36
C ARG A 354 23.50 -0.91 19.25
N ASN A 355 24.00 -0.55 18.08
CA ASN A 355 24.82 0.67 17.93
C ASN A 355 24.03 1.86 17.38
N VAL A 356 22.87 1.61 16.79
CA VAL A 356 22.03 2.66 16.21
C VAL A 356 20.92 2.99 17.21
N GLU A 357 21.16 3.99 18.06
CA GLU A 357 20.22 4.39 19.10
C GLU A 357 19.11 5.25 18.51
N GLN A 358 19.49 6.25 17.69
CA GLN A 358 18.55 7.13 17.03
C GLN A 358 18.81 7.17 15.52
N LEU A 359 17.74 7.01 14.75
CA LEU A 359 17.74 7.11 13.30
C LEU A 359 16.39 7.71 12.86
N LEU A 360 16.25 9.03 13.10
CA LEU A 360 15.00 9.73 12.87
C LEU A 360 14.92 10.20 11.43
N GLY A 361 13.93 9.71 10.69
CA GLY A 361 13.74 10.01 9.27
C GLY A 361 13.60 8.77 8.41
N VAL A 362 13.66 8.97 7.11
CA VAL A 362 13.57 7.91 6.10
C VAL A 362 14.94 7.32 5.82
N VAL A 363 15.02 5.99 5.87
CA VAL A 363 16.12 5.18 5.36
C VAL A 363 15.70 4.60 4.01
N TYR A 364 16.39 5.00 2.94
CA TYR A 364 16.03 4.61 1.59
C TYR A 364 17.13 3.86 0.83
N VAL A 365 16.80 2.70 0.29
CA VAL A 365 17.73 1.90 -0.53
C VAL A 365 17.03 1.42 -1.80
N ARG A 366 17.23 2.15 -2.91
CA ARG A 366 16.50 1.90 -4.17
C ARG A 366 16.67 0.48 -4.71
N ASN A 367 17.90 0.01 -4.92
CA ASN A 367 18.21 -1.25 -5.60
C ASN A 367 18.97 -2.25 -4.72
N GLY A 368 19.00 -2.05 -3.42
CA GLY A 368 19.76 -2.87 -2.49
C GLY A 368 18.94 -3.30 -1.29
N PHE A 369 19.62 -3.52 -0.18
CA PHE A 369 18.98 -3.99 1.04
C PHE A 369 19.26 -3.07 2.23
N VAL A 370 18.34 -3.09 3.19
CA VAL A 370 18.61 -2.70 4.57
C VAL A 370 18.75 -3.97 5.39
N GLU A 371 19.89 -4.15 6.04
CA GLU A 371 20.14 -5.29 6.92
C GLU A 371 20.38 -4.82 8.35
N VAL A 372 19.57 -5.34 9.27
CA VAL A 372 19.81 -5.14 10.70
C VAL A 372 20.41 -6.46 11.23
N ASN A 373 21.58 -6.37 11.86
CA ASN A 373 22.30 -7.53 12.33
C ASN A 373 22.85 -7.37 13.76
N GLY A 374 23.38 -8.46 14.32
CA GLY A 374 23.93 -8.47 15.66
C GLY A 374 22.84 -8.68 16.73
N ASN A 375 23.09 -8.17 17.92
CA ASN A 375 22.16 -8.23 19.06
C ASN A 375 21.73 -6.81 19.44
N GLY A 376 20.49 -6.68 19.95
CA GLY A 376 19.91 -5.41 20.37
C GLY A 376 18.96 -4.83 19.32
N VAL A 377 18.42 -3.68 19.63
CA VAL A 377 17.35 -3.04 18.87
C VAL A 377 17.88 -1.74 18.26
N ALA A 378 17.74 -1.59 16.94
CA ALA A 378 18.07 -0.36 16.25
C ALA A 378 16.91 0.63 16.31
N ALA A 379 17.23 1.93 16.28
CA ALA A 379 16.34 3.08 16.22
C ALA A 379 15.32 3.16 17.37
N GLU A 380 15.65 2.58 18.54
CA GLU A 380 14.75 2.52 19.69
C GLU A 380 14.38 3.91 20.24
N GLU A 381 15.31 4.87 20.15
CA GLU A 381 15.12 6.24 20.64
C GLU A 381 14.56 7.21 19.58
N SER A 382 14.30 6.73 18.37
CA SER A 382 13.73 7.58 17.31
C SER A 382 12.27 7.86 17.56
N ALA A 383 11.84 9.11 17.42
CA ALA A 383 10.43 9.47 17.46
C ALA A 383 9.65 8.78 16.33
N TRP A 384 10.24 8.77 15.15
CA TRP A 384 9.74 8.01 14.01
C TRP A 384 10.89 7.56 13.10
N THR A 385 10.69 6.46 12.41
CA THR A 385 11.59 5.94 11.38
C THR A 385 10.77 5.29 10.28
N VAL A 386 11.17 5.48 9.04
CA VAL A 386 10.58 4.80 7.88
C VAL A 386 11.68 4.11 7.09
N ILE A 387 11.45 2.86 6.71
CA ILE A 387 12.39 2.08 5.90
C ILE A 387 11.73 1.74 4.56
N VAL A 388 12.31 2.23 3.48
CA VAL A 388 11.93 1.88 2.12
C VAL A 388 13.14 1.29 1.42
N ALA A 389 13.10 0.00 1.10
CA ALA A 389 14.21 -0.67 0.44
C ALA A 389 13.69 -1.75 -0.51
N ARG A 390 14.52 -2.12 -1.50
CA ARG A 390 14.19 -3.27 -2.34
C ARG A 390 14.03 -4.52 -1.50
N GLU A 391 14.92 -4.74 -0.52
CA GLU A 391 14.87 -5.87 0.41
C GLU A 391 15.23 -5.43 1.83
N ILE A 392 14.57 -6.01 2.82
CA ILE A 392 14.81 -5.75 4.25
C ILE A 392 15.13 -7.07 4.92
N ARG A 393 16.29 -7.15 5.58
CA ARG A 393 16.80 -8.36 6.20
C ARG A 393 17.12 -8.13 7.66
N LEU A 394 16.65 -9.02 8.51
CA LEU A 394 17.07 -9.04 9.91
C LEU A 394 17.75 -10.37 10.23
N ARG A 395 18.94 -10.29 10.81
CA ARG A 395 19.82 -11.44 11.04
C ARG A 395 20.19 -11.57 12.52
N THR A 396 20.51 -12.78 12.93
CA THR A 396 20.94 -13.10 14.31
C THR A 396 19.80 -12.87 15.30
N ALA A 397 19.99 -12.06 16.33
CA ALA A 397 18.96 -11.65 17.29
C ALA A 397 18.72 -10.14 17.23
N ALA A 398 18.88 -9.55 16.05
CA ALA A 398 18.70 -8.13 15.83
C ALA A 398 17.23 -7.74 15.86
N GLY A 399 16.94 -6.62 16.46
CA GLY A 399 15.64 -5.98 16.41
C GLY A 399 15.71 -4.61 15.75
N ILE A 400 14.58 -4.17 15.26
CA ILE A 400 14.33 -2.77 14.94
C ILE A 400 13.02 -2.33 15.56
N ARG A 401 13.06 -1.17 16.21
CA ARG A 401 11.85 -0.51 16.70
C ARG A 401 11.52 0.66 15.79
N ILE A 402 10.29 0.70 15.35
CA ILE A 402 9.77 1.74 14.50
C ILE A 402 8.61 2.39 15.23
N ASN A 403 8.86 3.59 15.74
CA ASN A 403 7.86 4.43 16.33
C ASN A 403 7.21 5.30 15.25
N ALA A 404 6.04 5.84 15.51
CA ALA A 404 5.25 6.67 14.58
C ALA A 404 4.77 7.96 15.26
N ASP A 405 5.56 8.50 16.18
CA ASP A 405 5.28 9.76 16.84
C ASP A 405 5.83 10.93 16.00
N TYR A 406 5.08 11.22 14.93
CA TYR A 406 5.48 12.25 13.96
C TYR A 406 5.34 13.67 14.50
N GLU A 407 4.49 13.87 15.50
CA GLU A 407 4.22 15.19 16.07
C GLU A 407 5.31 15.63 17.06
N SER A 408 6.08 14.70 17.60
CA SER A 408 7.17 14.99 18.55
C SER A 408 8.47 15.44 17.89
N SER A 409 8.49 15.56 16.55
CA SER A 409 9.68 15.93 15.79
C SER A 409 9.39 17.03 14.77
N ASP A 410 10.35 17.94 14.61
CA ASP A 410 10.36 18.98 13.58
C ASP A 410 10.92 18.52 12.22
N VAL A 411 11.30 17.25 12.10
CA VAL A 411 11.68 16.64 10.83
C VAL A 411 10.41 16.32 10.03
N PRO A 412 10.21 16.89 8.83
CA PRO A 412 9.00 16.66 8.07
C PRO A 412 8.95 15.22 7.53
N VAL A 413 7.76 14.67 7.47
CA VAL A 413 7.56 13.37 6.84
C VAL A 413 7.37 13.55 5.35
N PRO A 414 8.19 12.92 4.49
CA PRO A 414 8.03 13.01 3.04
C PRO A 414 6.71 12.46 2.54
N ASP A 415 6.26 12.97 1.39
CA ASP A 415 5.10 12.40 0.70
C ASP A 415 5.34 10.94 0.35
N GLY A 416 4.28 10.15 0.39
CA GLY A 416 4.35 8.76 0.02
C GLY A 416 4.72 7.80 1.16
N VAL A 417 5.03 8.28 2.37
CA VAL A 417 5.33 7.46 3.56
C VAL A 417 4.72 8.06 4.83
N GLY A 418 4.70 7.28 5.89
CA GLY A 418 4.16 7.70 7.17
C GLY A 418 2.69 8.13 7.06
N PRO A 419 2.26 9.18 7.77
CA PRO A 419 0.90 9.70 7.68
C PRO A 419 0.59 10.38 6.35
N ASN A 420 1.61 10.84 5.63
CA ASN A 420 1.50 11.47 4.31
C ASN A 420 1.40 10.43 3.17
N ALA A 421 1.31 9.18 3.53
CA ALA A 421 1.18 8.05 2.63
C ALA A 421 -0.17 7.99 1.91
N GLY A 422 -0.94 9.07 1.86
CA GLY A 422 -2.23 9.07 1.20
C GLY A 422 -3.23 8.11 1.84
N GLY A 423 -3.47 8.27 3.15
CA GLY A 423 -4.57 7.60 3.84
C GLY A 423 -4.49 6.08 3.89
N MET A 424 -3.66 5.54 4.76
CA MET A 424 -3.71 4.10 5.06
C MET A 424 -4.85 3.80 6.03
N GLY A 425 -5.88 3.11 5.56
CA GLY A 425 -7.01 2.71 6.38
C GLY A 425 -6.61 1.78 7.52
N GLY A 426 -7.02 2.15 8.70
CA GLY A 426 -6.99 1.26 9.84
C GLY A 426 -8.15 0.28 9.82
N ASN A 427 -8.32 -0.50 10.88
CA ASN A 427 -9.22 -1.63 11.04
C ASN A 427 -10.73 -1.38 10.80
N GLY A 428 -11.12 -0.47 9.95
CA GLY A 428 -12.49 -0.21 9.59
C GLY A 428 -12.60 0.58 8.30
N THR A 429 -13.09 -0.06 7.27
CA THR A 429 -13.75 0.61 6.16
C THR A 429 -15.21 0.72 6.51
N ARG A 430 -15.84 1.85 6.20
CA ARG A 430 -17.28 2.00 6.34
C ARG A 430 -17.88 2.55 5.07
N LEU A 431 -19.10 2.15 4.80
CA LEU A 431 -19.91 2.79 3.79
C LEU A 431 -20.27 4.21 4.24
N VAL A 432 -20.28 5.14 3.30
CA VAL A 432 -20.72 6.53 3.49
C VAL A 432 -21.78 6.86 2.46
N ASP A 433 -22.76 7.67 2.86
CA ASP A 433 -23.88 8.08 2.01
C ASP A 433 -23.45 9.11 0.95
#